data_a01090a7b3a35b026017fda100034302
#
_entry.id   a01090a7b3a35b026017fda100034302
#
_cell.length_a   1.000
_cell.length_b   1.000
_cell.length_c   1.000
_cell.angle_alpha   90.00
_cell.angle_beta   90.00
_cell.angle_gamma   90.00
#
_symmetry.space_group_name_H-M   'P 1'
#
loop_
_entity.id
_entity.type
_entity.pdbx_description
1 polymer ?
#
loop_
_entity_poly.entity_id
_entity_poly.type
_entity_poly.pdbx_seq_one_letter_code
_entity_poly.pdbx_strand_id
1 'polypeptide(L)'
;MPTFYESRQLVTPGDLLAEGKYIAGDNTYKENDKIYATRVGLVNYERRKIHVTALKAFYVPRVGDLVVGKVAEIGTGGWMVDINAPHLAVLRASDVLDRPFRPQKNDLVSLFDAGDLLIAKIVAYDRTRDPMLTVREPGLGKVTHGLVVEITPTKIPRIIGRKGSMINMLKRETECRITLGQNGLILINGKTLEDEQIAAMAIRKIEKESHTSGLTDRVTEMVRKEKGGVEHTSKEE
;
A
#
# COMPACT_ATOMS: atom_id res chain seq x y z
N MET A 1 33.98 -0.70 -13.99
CA MET A 1 32.74 -0.25 -14.62
C MET A 1 32.33 1.02 -13.88
N PRO A 2 32.34 2.17 -14.54
CA PRO A 2 32.10 3.44 -13.83
C PRO A 2 30.65 3.56 -13.41
N THR A 3 30.45 4.01 -12.16
CA THR A 3 29.20 4.53 -11.62
C THR A 3 29.38 6.02 -11.38
N PHE A 4 28.36 6.81 -11.67
CA PHE A 4 28.45 8.27 -11.64
C PHE A 4 27.83 8.88 -10.39
N TYR A 5 27.11 8.09 -9.59
CA TYR A 5 26.45 8.48 -8.37
C TYR A 5 26.78 7.51 -7.23
N GLU A 6 26.76 8.00 -6.00
CA GLU A 6 26.88 7.18 -4.82
C GLU A 6 25.55 6.49 -4.49
N SER A 7 25.61 5.36 -3.78
CA SER A 7 24.37 4.68 -3.30
C SER A 7 23.56 5.61 -2.40
N ARG A 8 22.25 5.70 -2.66
CA ARG A 8 21.27 6.61 -2.04
C ARG A 8 21.44 8.09 -2.40
N GLN A 9 22.23 8.42 -3.40
CA GLN A 9 22.27 9.77 -3.93
C GLN A 9 21.01 10.08 -4.72
N LEU A 10 20.54 11.34 -4.67
CA LEU A 10 19.39 11.82 -5.42
C LEU A 10 19.75 11.91 -6.91
N VAL A 11 18.84 11.40 -7.74
CA VAL A 11 18.94 11.42 -9.20
C VAL A 11 17.64 11.90 -9.83
N THR A 12 17.75 12.46 -11.02
CA THR A 12 16.63 12.96 -11.82
C THR A 12 16.48 12.17 -13.12
N PRO A 13 15.29 12.21 -13.77
CA PRO A 13 15.10 11.57 -15.06
C PRO A 13 16.12 12.05 -16.09
N GLY A 14 16.77 11.11 -16.80
CA GLY A 14 17.80 11.39 -17.76
C GLY A 14 19.23 11.33 -17.21
N ASP A 15 19.42 11.27 -15.90
CA ASP A 15 20.76 11.13 -15.30
C ASP A 15 21.38 9.78 -15.69
N LEU A 16 22.64 9.82 -16.15
CA LEU A 16 23.44 8.63 -16.45
C LEU A 16 23.96 8.04 -15.12
N LEU A 17 23.48 6.87 -14.76
CA LEU A 17 23.80 6.22 -13.48
C LEU A 17 25.06 5.39 -13.54
N ALA A 18 25.25 4.67 -14.64
CA ALA A 18 26.42 3.80 -14.84
C ALA A 18 26.60 3.43 -16.31
N GLU A 19 27.82 2.95 -16.63
CA GLU A 19 28.19 2.46 -17.96
C GLU A 19 28.82 1.08 -17.86
N GLY A 20 28.39 0.15 -18.75
CA GLY A 20 28.93 -1.20 -18.86
C GLY A 20 27.88 -2.31 -18.65
N LYS A 21 28.33 -3.50 -18.22
CA LYS A 21 27.50 -4.71 -18.10
C LYS A 21 26.59 -4.69 -16.86
N TYR A 22 25.87 -3.60 -16.66
CA TYR A 22 24.85 -3.50 -15.63
C TYR A 22 23.47 -3.88 -16.19
N ILE A 23 22.57 -4.27 -15.29
CA ILE A 23 21.17 -4.61 -15.60
C ILE A 23 20.29 -3.46 -15.09
N ALA A 24 19.43 -2.94 -15.95
CA ALA A 24 18.43 -1.95 -15.57
C ALA A 24 17.37 -2.62 -14.65
N GLY A 25 17.14 -1.98 -13.51
CA GLY A 25 16.12 -2.35 -12.54
C GLY A 25 14.94 -1.41 -12.57
N ASP A 26 14.23 -1.33 -11.44
CA ASP A 26 13.06 -0.47 -11.31
C ASP A 26 13.43 1.01 -11.50
N ASN A 27 12.61 1.75 -12.25
CA ASN A 27 12.78 3.18 -12.56
C ASN A 27 14.12 3.52 -13.23
N THR A 28 14.68 2.58 -13.97
CA THR A 28 15.85 2.80 -14.84
C THR A 28 15.61 2.19 -16.21
N TYR A 29 16.31 2.68 -17.23
CA TYR A 29 16.32 2.05 -18.54
C TYR A 29 17.75 1.92 -19.04
N LYS A 30 17.98 0.94 -19.91
CA LYS A 30 19.27 0.70 -20.54
C LYS A 30 19.20 1.11 -22.00
N GLU A 31 20.15 1.93 -22.41
CA GLU A 31 20.39 2.28 -23.81
C GLU A 31 21.85 1.99 -24.13
N ASN A 32 22.09 1.07 -25.06
CA ASN A 32 23.40 0.49 -25.32
C ASN A 32 24.02 -0.09 -24.04
N ASP A 33 25.18 0.39 -23.60
CA ASP A 33 25.82 -0.01 -22.34
C ASP A 33 25.65 1.02 -21.21
N LYS A 34 24.74 1.98 -21.37
CA LYS A 34 24.46 3.05 -20.42
C LYS A 34 23.13 2.82 -19.71
N ILE A 35 23.09 3.11 -18.41
CA ILE A 35 21.85 3.03 -17.60
C ILE A 35 21.49 4.43 -17.12
N TYR A 36 20.25 4.80 -17.37
CA TYR A 36 19.69 6.10 -17.05
C TYR A 36 18.53 5.98 -16.06
N ALA A 37 18.37 7.00 -15.21
CA ALA A 37 17.19 7.14 -14.36
C ALA A 37 15.96 7.56 -15.19
N THR A 38 14.78 7.03 -14.81
CA THR A 38 13.49 7.42 -15.41
C THR A 38 12.62 8.23 -14.47
N ARG A 39 12.96 8.27 -13.18
CA ARG A 39 12.20 8.99 -12.13
C ARG A 39 13.15 9.68 -11.16
N VAL A 40 12.62 10.74 -10.53
CA VAL A 40 13.29 11.37 -9.38
C VAL A 40 13.31 10.41 -8.22
N GLY A 41 14.47 10.13 -7.67
CA GLY A 41 14.60 9.16 -6.59
C GLY A 41 16.04 8.96 -6.11
N LEU A 42 16.22 7.94 -5.31
CA LEU A 42 17.51 7.55 -4.75
C LEU A 42 18.04 6.33 -5.51
N VAL A 43 19.24 6.46 -6.07
CA VAL A 43 19.90 5.35 -6.78
C VAL A 43 20.37 4.30 -5.79
N ASN A 44 20.19 3.03 -6.14
CA ASN A 44 20.67 1.89 -5.37
C ASN A 44 21.34 0.88 -6.31
N TYR A 45 22.39 0.25 -5.81
CA TYR A 45 23.18 -0.75 -6.51
C TYR A 45 23.06 -2.09 -5.80
N GLU A 46 22.49 -3.08 -6.47
CA GLU A 46 22.41 -4.46 -5.99
C GLU A 46 23.21 -5.38 -6.92
N ARG A 47 24.44 -5.70 -6.53
CA ARG A 47 25.39 -6.46 -7.36
C ARG A 47 25.56 -5.82 -8.73
N ARG A 48 24.90 -6.35 -9.78
CA ARG A 48 24.93 -5.83 -11.16
C ARG A 48 23.65 -5.10 -11.57
N LYS A 49 22.64 -5.05 -10.69
CA LYS A 49 21.37 -4.41 -10.96
C LYS A 49 21.36 -3.00 -10.36
N ILE A 50 20.97 -2.02 -11.18
CA ILE A 50 20.82 -0.63 -10.73
C ILE A 50 19.34 -0.30 -10.75
N HIS A 51 18.84 0.24 -9.66
CA HIS A 51 17.45 0.69 -9.57
C HIS A 51 17.37 2.03 -8.85
N VAL A 52 16.32 2.78 -9.13
CA VAL A 52 16.01 4.04 -8.48
C VAL A 52 14.77 3.88 -7.62
N THR A 53 14.90 4.12 -6.32
CA THR A 53 13.76 4.20 -5.42
C THR A 53 13.11 5.57 -5.57
N ALA A 54 11.97 5.65 -6.24
CA ALA A 54 11.28 6.91 -6.48
C ALA A 54 10.83 7.56 -5.16
N LEU A 55 10.97 8.89 -5.04
CA LEU A 55 10.51 9.65 -3.87
C LEU A 55 8.99 9.74 -3.81
N LYS A 56 8.34 9.88 -4.98
CA LYS A 56 6.88 9.77 -5.15
C LYS A 56 6.63 8.82 -6.31
N ALA A 57 5.81 7.84 -6.11
CA ALA A 57 5.39 6.92 -7.15
C ALA A 57 3.92 6.58 -6.97
N PHE A 58 3.20 6.46 -8.08
CA PHE A 58 1.92 5.77 -8.11
C PHE A 58 2.14 4.30 -7.77
N TYR A 59 1.15 3.70 -7.19
CA TYR A 59 1.15 2.27 -7.00
C TYR A 59 1.15 1.55 -8.36
N VAL A 60 2.05 0.62 -8.53
CA VAL A 60 2.10 -0.28 -9.68
C VAL A 60 1.79 -1.67 -9.17
N PRO A 61 0.67 -2.28 -9.60
CA PRO A 61 0.27 -3.60 -9.14
C PRO A 61 1.34 -4.66 -9.37
N ARG A 62 1.50 -5.57 -8.40
CA ARG A 62 2.38 -6.75 -8.52
C ARG A 62 1.62 -7.99 -8.05
N VAL A 63 1.86 -9.11 -8.71
CA VAL A 63 1.28 -10.39 -8.29
C VAL A 63 1.74 -10.72 -6.87
N GLY A 64 0.79 -11.05 -6.01
CA GLY A 64 1.01 -11.32 -4.60
C GLY A 64 0.78 -10.13 -3.66
N ASP A 65 0.62 -8.90 -4.18
CA ASP A 65 0.34 -7.73 -3.35
C ASP A 65 -1.03 -7.85 -2.67
N LEU A 66 -1.05 -7.53 -1.37
CA LEU A 66 -2.27 -7.27 -0.62
C LEU A 66 -2.71 -5.83 -0.88
N VAL A 67 -3.96 -5.63 -1.26
CA VAL A 67 -4.52 -4.31 -1.55
C VAL A 67 -5.83 -4.10 -0.80
N VAL A 68 -6.08 -2.88 -0.41
CA VAL A 68 -7.40 -2.40 0.01
C VAL A 68 -8.00 -1.73 -1.21
N GLY A 69 -9.25 -2.05 -1.55
CA GLY A 69 -9.91 -1.48 -2.71
C GLY A 69 -11.34 -1.07 -2.41
N LYS A 70 -11.88 -0.24 -3.30
CA LYS A 70 -13.27 0.19 -3.28
C LYS A 70 -13.95 -0.29 -4.55
N VAL A 71 -15.10 -0.93 -4.43
CA VAL A 71 -15.89 -1.33 -5.59
C VAL A 71 -16.35 -0.07 -6.34
N ALA A 72 -15.90 0.07 -7.57
CA ALA A 72 -16.27 1.18 -8.43
C ALA A 72 -17.53 0.86 -9.24
N GLU A 73 -17.58 -0.33 -9.85
CA GLU A 73 -18.66 -0.73 -10.73
C GLU A 73 -18.96 -2.24 -10.61
N ILE A 74 -20.20 -2.61 -10.91
CA ILE A 74 -20.65 -4.00 -10.97
C ILE A 74 -20.87 -4.38 -12.43
N GLY A 75 -20.01 -5.26 -12.94
CA GLY A 75 -20.10 -5.80 -14.30
C GLY A 75 -20.94 -7.08 -14.39
N THR A 76 -21.03 -7.66 -15.59
CA THR A 76 -21.79 -8.89 -15.84
C THR A 76 -21.17 -10.15 -15.23
N GLY A 77 -19.87 -10.15 -14.96
CA GLY A 77 -19.11 -11.32 -14.47
C GLY A 77 -18.35 -11.08 -13.18
N GLY A 78 -18.56 -9.95 -12.49
CA GLY A 78 -17.85 -9.55 -11.27
C GLY A 78 -17.83 -8.06 -11.05
N TRP A 79 -16.82 -7.58 -10.39
CA TRP A 79 -16.69 -6.19 -9.95
C TRP A 79 -15.41 -5.55 -10.48
N MET A 80 -15.53 -4.27 -10.83
CA MET A 80 -14.40 -3.39 -11.06
C MET A 80 -14.07 -2.68 -9.76
N VAL A 81 -12.83 -2.78 -9.33
CA VAL A 81 -12.37 -2.31 -8.03
C VAL A 81 -11.28 -1.27 -8.22
N ASP A 82 -11.48 -0.11 -7.63
CA ASP A 82 -10.44 0.91 -7.51
C ASP A 82 -9.46 0.49 -6.40
N ILE A 83 -8.23 0.27 -6.79
CA ILE A 83 -7.12 -0.13 -5.91
C ILE A 83 -6.06 0.97 -5.80
N ASN A 84 -6.43 2.24 -6.03
CA ASN A 84 -5.49 3.38 -6.04
C ASN A 84 -4.32 3.17 -7.04
N ALA A 85 -4.62 2.57 -8.19
CA ALA A 85 -3.71 2.34 -9.30
C ALA A 85 -4.22 3.05 -10.57
N PRO A 86 -3.40 3.22 -11.62
CA PRO A 86 -3.84 3.86 -12.86
C PRO A 86 -5.01 3.16 -13.56
N HIS A 87 -5.19 1.86 -13.32
CA HIS A 87 -6.27 1.05 -13.88
C HIS A 87 -7.07 0.39 -12.77
N LEU A 88 -8.38 0.22 -13.01
CA LEU A 88 -9.23 -0.55 -12.13
C LEU A 88 -8.82 -2.03 -12.16
N ALA A 89 -9.01 -2.70 -11.04
CA ALA A 89 -8.77 -4.13 -10.93
C ALA A 89 -10.07 -4.91 -11.10
N VAL A 90 -9.97 -6.15 -11.54
CA VAL A 90 -11.12 -7.03 -11.78
C VAL A 90 -11.19 -8.09 -10.70
N LEU A 91 -12.30 -8.15 -9.98
CA LEU A 91 -12.67 -9.24 -9.09
C LEU A 91 -13.76 -10.07 -9.77
N ARG A 92 -13.46 -11.32 -10.11
CA ARG A 92 -14.43 -12.20 -10.77
C ARG A 92 -15.39 -12.80 -9.77
N ALA A 93 -16.65 -12.96 -10.17
CA ALA A 93 -17.67 -13.62 -9.36
C ALA A 93 -17.28 -15.08 -9.03
N SER A 94 -16.59 -15.77 -9.93
CA SER A 94 -16.04 -17.11 -9.69
C SER A 94 -15.02 -17.16 -8.55
N ASP A 95 -14.36 -16.06 -8.24
CA ASP A 95 -13.37 -15.96 -7.15
C ASP A 95 -13.98 -15.63 -5.80
N VAL A 96 -15.26 -15.27 -5.78
CA VAL A 96 -16.05 -14.98 -4.57
C VAL A 96 -17.00 -16.15 -4.24
N LEU A 97 -17.56 -16.76 -5.27
CA LEU A 97 -18.55 -17.84 -5.15
C LEU A 97 -17.90 -19.20 -5.34
N ASP A 98 -18.16 -20.14 -4.43
CA ASP A 98 -17.70 -21.54 -4.56
C ASP A 98 -18.54 -22.39 -5.52
N ARG A 99 -19.52 -21.78 -6.21
CA ARG A 99 -20.43 -22.45 -7.14
C ARG A 99 -20.28 -21.91 -8.55
N PRO A 100 -20.57 -22.70 -9.60
CA PRO A 100 -20.63 -22.20 -10.97
C PRO A 100 -21.66 -21.08 -11.05
N PHE A 101 -21.17 -19.88 -11.32
CA PHE A 101 -21.93 -18.66 -11.36
C PHE A 101 -22.86 -18.62 -12.58
N ARG A 102 -24.16 -18.49 -12.34
CA ARG A 102 -25.14 -18.08 -13.36
C ARG A 102 -25.43 -16.61 -13.16
N PRO A 103 -25.10 -15.75 -14.14
CA PRO A 103 -25.16 -14.30 -13.93
C PRO A 103 -26.61 -13.80 -13.83
N GLN A 104 -27.08 -13.65 -12.61
CA GLN A 104 -28.19 -12.76 -12.31
C GLN A 104 -27.59 -11.53 -11.57
N LYS A 105 -27.83 -10.33 -12.13
CA LYS A 105 -27.22 -9.09 -11.63
C LYS A 105 -27.52 -8.83 -10.14
N ASN A 106 -28.67 -9.29 -9.65
CA ASN A 106 -29.09 -9.11 -8.26
C ASN A 106 -28.25 -9.94 -7.27
N ASP A 107 -27.66 -11.07 -7.69
CA ASP A 107 -26.83 -11.89 -6.81
C ASP A 107 -25.48 -11.23 -6.53
N LEU A 108 -24.95 -10.43 -7.48
CA LEU A 108 -23.67 -9.74 -7.33
C LEU A 108 -23.79 -8.56 -6.36
N VAL A 109 -24.86 -7.78 -6.45
CA VAL A 109 -25.11 -6.63 -5.54
C VAL A 109 -25.20 -7.08 -4.09
N SER A 110 -25.76 -8.27 -3.82
CA SER A 110 -25.87 -8.80 -2.45
C SER A 110 -24.52 -9.13 -1.81
N LEU A 111 -23.50 -9.42 -2.62
CA LEU A 111 -22.15 -9.74 -2.15
C LEU A 111 -21.30 -8.47 -1.95
N PHE A 112 -21.20 -7.67 -3.00
CA PHE A 112 -20.53 -6.38 -2.97
C PHE A 112 -21.32 -5.37 -3.78
N ASP A 113 -21.66 -4.26 -3.16
CA ASP A 113 -22.28 -3.12 -3.82
C ASP A 113 -21.24 -2.06 -4.22
N ALA A 114 -21.62 -1.19 -5.13
CA ALA A 114 -20.78 -0.06 -5.51
C ALA A 114 -20.52 0.84 -4.28
N GLY A 115 -19.24 1.14 -4.04
CA GLY A 115 -18.81 1.86 -2.86
C GLY A 115 -18.33 1.00 -1.71
N ASP A 116 -18.59 -0.31 -1.72
CA ASP A 116 -18.08 -1.23 -0.69
C ASP A 116 -16.56 -1.29 -0.70
N LEU A 117 -15.99 -1.39 0.50
CA LEU A 117 -14.57 -1.62 0.69
C LEU A 117 -14.28 -3.11 0.78
N LEU A 118 -13.14 -3.52 0.24
CA LEU A 118 -12.68 -4.90 0.32
C LEU A 118 -11.16 -4.97 0.50
N ILE A 119 -10.70 -6.07 1.09
CA ILE A 119 -9.30 -6.47 1.11
C ILE A 119 -9.15 -7.62 0.11
N ALA A 120 -8.21 -7.49 -0.81
CA ALA A 120 -7.96 -8.50 -1.83
C ALA A 120 -6.46 -8.68 -2.07
N LYS A 121 -6.13 -9.75 -2.79
CA LYS A 121 -4.77 -10.03 -3.24
C LYS A 121 -4.73 -10.08 -4.76
N ILE A 122 -3.66 -9.55 -5.34
CA ILE A 122 -3.45 -9.60 -6.79
C ILE A 122 -2.93 -10.98 -7.18
N VAL A 123 -3.66 -11.67 -8.04
CA VAL A 123 -3.29 -13.01 -8.53
C VAL A 123 -2.68 -12.99 -9.92
N ALA A 124 -3.04 -12.01 -10.74
CA ALA A 124 -2.47 -11.84 -12.06
C ALA A 124 -2.44 -10.36 -12.44
N TYR A 125 -1.36 -9.95 -13.03
CA TYR A 125 -1.18 -8.64 -13.65
C TYR A 125 -0.07 -8.71 -14.67
N ASP A 126 -0.35 -8.22 -15.84
CA ASP A 126 0.64 -7.89 -16.84
C ASP A 126 0.29 -6.52 -17.45
N ARG A 127 1.24 -5.89 -18.16
CA ARG A 127 1.03 -4.54 -18.70
C ARG A 127 -0.04 -4.46 -19.80
N THR A 128 -0.58 -5.58 -20.23
CA THR A 128 -1.59 -5.70 -21.30
C THR A 128 -2.99 -6.01 -20.77
N ARG A 129 -3.11 -6.32 -19.46
CA ARG A 129 -4.37 -6.73 -18.84
C ARG A 129 -4.54 -6.03 -17.50
N ASP A 130 -5.80 -5.78 -17.14
CA ASP A 130 -6.14 -5.24 -15.83
C ASP A 130 -5.72 -6.18 -14.70
N PRO A 131 -5.35 -5.65 -13.51
CA PRO A 131 -5.04 -6.47 -12.35
C PRO A 131 -6.22 -7.36 -11.97
N MET A 132 -5.94 -8.65 -11.75
CA MET A 132 -6.95 -9.61 -11.29
C MET A 132 -6.82 -9.82 -9.79
N LEU A 133 -7.94 -9.74 -9.09
CA LEU A 133 -8.04 -9.88 -7.65
C LEU A 133 -8.61 -11.22 -7.24
N THR A 134 -8.24 -11.68 -6.04
CA THR A 134 -8.91 -12.77 -5.32
C THR A 134 -9.23 -12.37 -3.90
N VAL A 135 -10.30 -12.95 -3.35
CA VAL A 135 -10.70 -12.81 -1.94
C VAL A 135 -10.79 -14.16 -1.22
N ARG A 136 -10.26 -15.23 -1.82
CA ARG A 136 -10.39 -16.61 -1.30
C ARG A 136 -9.49 -16.93 -0.10
N GLU A 137 -8.45 -16.11 0.15
CA GLU A 137 -7.54 -16.36 1.27
C GLU A 137 -8.17 -15.86 2.59
N PRO A 138 -7.87 -16.50 3.73
CA PRO A 138 -8.36 -16.05 5.04
C PRO A 138 -7.97 -14.59 5.33
N GLY A 139 -8.92 -13.80 5.80
CA GLY A 139 -8.73 -12.39 6.12
C GLY A 139 -8.91 -11.43 4.94
N LEU A 140 -9.23 -11.94 3.75
CA LEU A 140 -9.68 -11.17 2.59
C LEU A 140 -11.20 -11.10 2.52
N GLY A 141 -11.73 -10.18 1.73
CA GLY A 141 -13.16 -10.02 1.49
C GLY A 141 -13.69 -8.65 1.86
N LYS A 142 -15.00 -8.56 2.03
CA LYS A 142 -15.73 -7.32 2.34
C LYS A 142 -15.31 -6.76 3.70
N VAL A 143 -15.08 -5.46 3.72
CA VAL A 143 -14.84 -4.67 4.94
C VAL A 143 -16.15 -4.04 5.37
N THR A 144 -16.62 -4.37 6.57
CA THR A 144 -17.89 -3.87 7.09
C THR A 144 -17.74 -2.62 7.93
N HIS A 145 -16.56 -2.38 8.52
CA HIS A 145 -16.27 -1.24 9.38
C HIS A 145 -14.78 -0.94 9.40
N GLY A 146 -14.42 0.25 9.81
CA GLY A 146 -13.04 0.72 9.94
C GLY A 146 -12.77 1.98 9.12
N LEU A 147 -11.72 2.66 9.48
CA LEU A 147 -11.24 3.87 8.84
C LEU A 147 -10.18 3.54 7.78
N VAL A 148 -10.34 4.07 6.58
CA VAL A 148 -9.30 3.98 5.53
C VAL A 148 -8.46 5.24 5.50
N VAL A 149 -7.16 5.05 5.59
CA VAL A 149 -6.17 6.12 5.48
C VAL A 149 -5.34 5.90 4.23
N GLU A 150 -5.28 6.92 3.39
CA GLU A 150 -4.41 6.92 2.22
C GLU A 150 -3.06 7.54 2.56
N ILE A 151 -1.98 6.89 2.11
CA ILE A 151 -0.60 7.35 2.20
C ILE A 151 0.14 7.10 0.90
N THR A 152 1.28 7.74 0.75
CA THR A 152 2.18 7.48 -0.39
C THR A 152 2.68 6.02 -0.35
N PRO A 153 2.48 5.19 -1.40
CA PRO A 153 2.86 3.77 -1.40
C PRO A 153 4.34 3.53 -1.07
N THR A 154 5.23 4.42 -1.47
CA THR A 154 6.68 4.34 -1.18
C THR A 154 7.00 4.45 0.33
N LYS A 155 6.04 4.89 1.16
CA LYS A 155 6.21 5.03 2.62
C LYS A 155 5.74 3.81 3.41
N ILE A 156 5.05 2.86 2.77
CA ILE A 156 4.59 1.61 3.40
C ILE A 156 5.71 0.87 4.15
N PRO A 157 6.93 0.68 3.58
CA PRO A 157 8.01 0.02 4.29
C PRO A 157 8.41 0.74 5.59
N ARG A 158 8.23 2.06 5.66
CA ARG A 158 8.53 2.84 6.86
C ARG A 158 7.49 2.61 7.96
N ILE A 159 6.22 2.47 7.60
CA ILE A 159 5.14 2.14 8.54
C ILE A 159 5.27 0.71 9.05
N ILE A 160 5.73 -0.21 8.23
CA ILE A 160 6.06 -1.57 8.68
C ILE A 160 7.21 -1.51 9.69
N GLY A 161 8.25 -0.74 9.37
CA GLY A 161 9.46 -0.66 10.16
C GLY A 161 10.35 -1.90 10.04
N ARG A 162 11.52 -1.87 10.69
CA ARG A 162 12.45 -3.02 10.68
C ARG A 162 11.80 -4.22 11.36
N LYS A 163 11.67 -5.34 10.64
CA LYS A 163 11.02 -6.58 11.11
C LYS A 163 9.62 -6.36 11.71
N GLY A 164 8.89 -5.36 11.21
CA GLY A 164 7.54 -5.06 11.69
C GLY A 164 7.47 -4.24 13.00
N SER A 165 8.59 -3.69 13.48
CA SER A 165 8.64 -3.02 14.78
C SER A 165 7.67 -1.85 14.91
N MET A 166 7.55 -1.00 13.87
CA MET A 166 6.68 0.17 13.90
C MET A 166 5.19 -0.23 13.88
N ILE A 167 4.80 -1.10 12.95
CA ILE A 167 3.41 -1.55 12.86
C ILE A 167 2.95 -2.33 14.10
N ASN A 168 3.83 -3.16 14.69
CA ASN A 168 3.52 -3.89 15.91
C ASN A 168 3.37 -2.95 17.10
N MET A 169 4.19 -1.91 17.18
CA MET A 169 4.05 -0.85 18.19
C MET A 169 2.69 -0.14 18.03
N LEU A 170 2.33 0.29 16.80
CA LEU A 170 1.04 0.92 16.54
C LEU A 170 -0.13 0.02 16.98
N LYS A 171 -0.15 -1.24 16.53
CA LYS A 171 -1.21 -2.20 16.91
C LYS A 171 -1.34 -2.38 18.42
N ARG A 172 -0.21 -2.40 19.14
CA ARG A 172 -0.20 -2.55 20.59
C ARG A 172 -0.69 -1.31 21.31
N GLU A 173 -0.18 -0.14 20.95
CA GLU A 173 -0.50 1.12 21.65
C GLU A 173 -1.92 1.61 21.34
N THR A 174 -2.43 1.38 20.10
CA THR A 174 -3.79 1.80 19.70
C THR A 174 -4.85 0.71 19.89
N GLU A 175 -4.45 -0.54 20.12
CA GLU A 175 -5.33 -1.73 20.15
C GLU A 175 -6.13 -1.95 18.84
N CYS A 176 -5.76 -1.28 17.77
CA CYS A 176 -6.40 -1.40 16.47
C CYS A 176 -5.83 -2.56 15.65
N ARG A 177 -6.70 -3.22 14.90
CA ARG A 177 -6.29 -4.09 13.80
C ARG A 177 -5.97 -3.24 12.59
N ILE A 178 -4.70 -3.22 12.17
CA ILE A 178 -4.23 -2.42 11.04
C ILE A 178 -3.85 -3.36 9.90
N THR A 179 -4.48 -3.18 8.75
CA THR A 179 -4.18 -3.91 7.50
C THR A 179 -3.55 -2.94 6.51
N LEU A 180 -2.33 -3.26 6.08
CA LEU A 180 -1.55 -2.43 5.17
C LEU A 180 -1.72 -2.92 3.74
N GLY A 181 -2.42 -2.15 2.89
CA GLY A 181 -2.40 -2.36 1.45
C GLY A 181 -1.09 -1.85 0.84
N GLN A 182 -0.49 -2.64 -0.05
CA GLN A 182 0.71 -2.20 -0.79
C GLN A 182 0.42 -1.02 -1.72
N ASN A 183 -0.84 -0.80 -2.02
CA ASN A 183 -1.34 0.32 -2.82
C ASN A 183 -1.42 1.66 -2.07
N GLY A 184 -0.97 1.73 -0.83
CA GLY A 184 -0.99 2.95 -0.03
C GLY A 184 -2.29 3.18 0.74
N LEU A 185 -3.28 2.29 0.61
CA LEU A 185 -4.49 2.33 1.41
C LEU A 185 -4.32 1.45 2.65
N ILE A 186 -4.55 2.04 3.82
CA ILE A 186 -4.43 1.37 5.11
C ILE A 186 -5.79 1.32 5.75
N LEU A 187 -6.25 0.12 6.08
CA LEU A 187 -7.48 -0.08 6.83
C LEU A 187 -7.14 -0.19 8.32
N ILE A 188 -7.78 0.64 9.11
CA ILE A 188 -7.71 0.67 10.57
C ILE A 188 -9.06 0.24 11.11
N ASN A 189 -9.06 -0.73 11.99
CA ASN A 189 -10.26 -1.23 12.63
C ASN A 189 -10.00 -1.25 14.14
N GLY A 190 -10.59 -0.31 14.84
CA GLY A 190 -10.50 -0.13 16.29
C GLY A 190 -11.75 -0.58 17.02
N LYS A 191 -11.70 -0.58 18.35
CA LYS A 191 -12.89 -0.79 19.19
C LYS A 191 -13.77 0.46 19.24
N THR A 192 -13.12 1.63 19.19
CA THR A 192 -13.77 2.94 19.18
C THR A 192 -13.30 3.77 17.98
N LEU A 193 -14.11 4.74 17.58
CA LEU A 193 -13.75 5.69 16.53
C LEU A 193 -12.51 6.53 16.93
N GLU A 194 -12.36 6.81 18.20
CA GLU A 194 -11.24 7.55 18.77
C GLU A 194 -9.93 6.79 18.61
N ASP A 195 -9.91 5.48 18.90
CA ASP A 195 -8.74 4.64 18.67
C ASP A 195 -8.32 4.63 17.19
N GLU A 196 -9.31 4.55 16.28
CA GLU A 196 -9.06 4.61 14.83
C GLU A 196 -8.47 5.97 14.42
N GLN A 197 -8.97 7.07 14.98
CA GLN A 197 -8.46 8.41 14.70
C GLN A 197 -7.03 8.60 15.23
N ILE A 198 -6.73 8.13 16.44
CA ILE A 198 -5.38 8.16 17.02
C ILE A 198 -4.41 7.37 16.15
N ALA A 199 -4.82 6.16 15.71
CA ALA A 199 -4.02 5.34 14.81
C ALA A 199 -3.79 6.04 13.45
N ALA A 200 -4.82 6.69 12.90
CA ALA A 200 -4.72 7.45 11.66
C ALA A 200 -3.76 8.64 11.77
N MET A 201 -3.84 9.40 12.87
CA MET A 201 -2.90 10.49 13.14
C MET A 201 -1.46 9.99 13.27
N ALA A 202 -1.25 8.85 13.93
CA ALA A 202 0.07 8.24 14.07
C ALA A 202 0.64 7.83 12.71
N ILE A 203 -0.17 7.21 11.84
CA ILE A 203 0.23 6.80 10.48
C ILE A 203 0.61 8.03 9.64
N ARG A 204 -0.19 9.10 9.66
CA ARG A 204 0.11 10.35 8.95
C ARG A 204 1.38 11.02 9.46
N LYS A 205 1.64 10.98 10.77
CA LYS A 205 2.89 11.48 11.35
C LYS A 205 4.09 10.67 10.85
N ILE A 206 3.99 9.35 10.80
CA ILE A 206 5.04 8.48 10.27
C ILE A 206 5.31 8.80 8.80
N GLU A 207 4.29 9.00 8.00
CA GLU A 207 4.44 9.40 6.60
C GLU A 207 5.20 10.71 6.46
N LYS A 208 4.77 11.74 7.21
CA LYS A 208 5.36 13.10 7.17
C LYS A 208 6.81 13.11 7.64
N GLU A 209 7.12 12.39 8.71
CA GLU A 209 8.43 12.38 9.35
C GLU A 209 9.29 11.16 8.97
N SER A 210 8.96 10.48 7.87
CA SER A 210 9.56 9.21 7.45
C SER A 210 11.09 9.22 7.30
N HIS A 211 11.69 10.39 7.13
CA HIS A 211 13.13 10.60 6.93
C HIS A 211 13.90 10.90 8.23
N THR A 212 13.23 11.05 9.36
CA THR A 212 13.85 11.44 10.64
C THR A 212 14.23 10.22 11.49
N SER A 213 15.25 10.37 12.34
CA SER A 213 15.64 9.37 13.36
C SER A 213 14.78 9.49 14.63
N GLY A 214 14.72 8.42 15.46
CA GLY A 214 13.94 8.41 16.71
C GLY A 214 12.42 8.53 16.53
N LEU A 215 11.92 8.22 15.33
CA LEU A 215 10.50 8.37 14.99
C LEU A 215 9.60 7.45 15.82
N THR A 216 10.07 6.24 16.14
CA THR A 216 9.28 5.28 16.92
C THR A 216 8.92 5.82 18.28
N ASP A 217 9.89 6.41 18.99
CA ASP A 217 9.69 6.95 20.34
C ASP A 217 8.72 8.13 20.31
N ARG A 218 8.90 9.05 19.36
CA ARG A 218 8.01 10.21 19.19
C ARG A 218 6.58 9.83 18.85
N VAL A 219 6.40 8.80 18.03
CA VAL A 219 5.05 8.29 17.68
C VAL A 219 4.43 7.59 18.90
N THR A 220 5.20 6.79 19.64
CA THR A 220 4.72 6.14 20.86
C THR A 220 4.28 7.16 21.90
N GLU A 221 5.08 8.19 22.14
CA GLU A 221 4.77 9.26 23.08
C GLU A 221 3.49 10.00 22.67
N MET A 222 3.35 10.34 21.37
CA MET A 222 2.15 10.97 20.85
C MET A 222 0.91 10.11 21.08
N VAL A 223 0.96 8.82 20.72
CA VAL A 223 -0.19 7.91 20.86
C VAL A 223 -0.61 7.79 22.33
N ARG A 224 0.34 7.67 23.25
CA ARG A 224 0.06 7.59 24.68
C ARG A 224 -0.54 8.87 25.24
N LYS A 225 -0.06 10.03 24.78
CA LYS A 225 -0.61 11.33 25.17
C LYS A 225 -2.05 11.50 24.73
N GLU A 226 -2.35 11.16 23.48
CA GLU A 226 -3.73 11.24 22.94
C GLU A 226 -4.67 10.28 23.66
N LYS A 227 -4.26 9.02 23.90
CA LYS A 227 -5.06 8.06 24.68
C LYS A 227 -5.29 8.52 26.12
N GLY A 228 -4.27 9.04 26.80
CA GLY A 228 -4.40 9.56 28.16
C GLY A 228 -5.31 10.78 28.27
N GLY A 229 -5.39 11.60 27.21
CA GLY A 229 -6.33 12.73 27.11
C GLY A 229 -7.79 12.27 26.99
N VAL A 230 -8.04 11.20 26.25
CA VAL A 230 -9.38 10.64 26.02
C VAL A 230 -9.94 9.97 27.28
N GLU A 231 -9.10 9.27 28.06
CA GLU A 231 -9.52 8.63 29.32
C GLU A 231 -9.97 9.65 30.40
N HIS A 232 -9.45 10.89 30.35
CA HIS A 232 -9.88 11.94 31.27
C HIS A 232 -11.24 12.54 30.87
N THR A 233 -11.54 12.64 29.57
CA THR A 233 -12.81 13.24 29.10
C THR A 233 -14.00 12.28 29.31
N SER A 234 -13.77 10.95 29.23
CA SER A 234 -14.81 9.94 29.41
C SER A 234 -15.19 9.66 30.88
N LYS A 235 -14.49 10.28 31.85
CA LYS A 235 -14.80 10.16 33.30
C LYS A 235 -15.53 11.37 33.87
N GLU A 236 -15.75 12.39 33.06
CA GLU A 236 -16.46 13.62 33.46
C GLU A 236 -17.89 13.73 32.89
N GLU A 237 -18.33 12.73 32.12
CA GLU A 237 -19.74 12.52 31.72
C GLU A 237 -20.35 11.34 32.52
#